data_64f315171628646568812a5242abae37
#
_entry.id   64f315171628646568812a5242abae37
#
_cell.length_a   1.000
_cell.length_b   1.000
_cell.length_c   1.000
_cell.angle_alpha   90.00
_cell.angle_beta   90.00
_cell.angle_gamma   90.00
#
_symmetry.space_group_name_H-M   'P 1'
#
loop_
_entity.id
_entity.type
_entity.pdbx_description
1 polymer ?
#
loop_
_entity_poly.entity_id
_entity_poly.type
_entity_poly.pdbx_seq_one_letter_code
_entity_poly.pdbx_strand_id
1 'polypeptide(L)'
;MKSNLPPLIDDLYHASLYHLGVIRLRQVVIAARNLEAAVDRLCTDLKLRVCFNDPGVSEFGLHNALLTVGDQFIEVVSPITNNTAAGRLLDRRRADMTAYMVMFEVDDLDARISALDRAQVRTVWSGDYPAIRGRHLHPGDIGGAIVSLDQPEPLGSWQWAGPAWTPHTDNTVVAAIAGYTIATDDPAAVTTMWSLMGLLHCVRFTDGAKSEIELTATDRGNVGQLVALDQVTLRLV
;
A
#
# COMPACT_ATOMS: atom_id res chain seq x y z
N MET A 1 10.14 30.85 -13.49
CA MET A 1 9.72 30.66 -12.09
C MET A 1 10.70 29.68 -11.48
N LYS A 2 11.50 30.09 -10.50
CA LYS A 2 12.43 29.19 -9.79
C LYS A 2 11.58 28.35 -8.83
N SER A 3 11.67 27.02 -8.94
CA SER A 3 11.01 26.09 -8.00
C SER A 3 11.56 26.34 -6.60
N ASN A 4 10.68 26.59 -5.64
CA ASN A 4 11.01 26.70 -4.22
C ASN A 4 11.18 25.29 -3.58
N LEU A 5 11.91 24.41 -4.22
CA LEU A 5 12.31 23.14 -3.63
C LEU A 5 13.51 23.37 -2.69
N PRO A 6 13.57 22.72 -1.52
CA PRO A 6 14.70 22.89 -0.61
C PRO A 6 16.01 22.42 -1.28
N PRO A 7 17.15 23.08 -0.98
CA PRO A 7 18.45 22.81 -1.62
C PRO A 7 19.01 21.39 -1.43
N LEU A 8 18.42 20.56 -0.56
CA LEU A 8 18.76 19.15 -0.34
C LEU A 8 18.33 18.22 -1.48
N ILE A 9 17.51 18.67 -2.43
CA ILE A 9 16.99 17.85 -3.52
C ILE A 9 18.05 17.60 -4.60
N ASP A 10 18.97 18.54 -4.84
CA ASP A 10 20.05 18.36 -5.81
C ASP A 10 21.10 17.31 -5.35
N ASP A 11 21.37 17.20 -4.06
CA ASP A 11 22.28 16.18 -3.52
C ASP A 11 21.68 14.76 -3.58
N LEU A 12 20.35 14.62 -3.53
CA LEU A 12 19.66 13.33 -3.72
C LEU A 12 19.71 12.88 -5.18
N TYR A 13 19.68 13.81 -6.13
CA TYR A 13 19.79 13.50 -7.56
C TYR A 13 21.14 12.90 -7.94
N HIS A 14 22.22 13.27 -7.21
CA HIS A 14 23.56 12.81 -7.48
C HIS A 14 24.01 11.62 -6.60
N ALA A 15 23.31 11.36 -5.49
CA ALA A 15 23.57 10.21 -4.63
C ALA A 15 22.69 9.03 -5.02
N SER A 16 22.91 8.53 -6.24
CA SER A 16 22.70 7.12 -6.64
C SER A 16 21.43 6.41 -6.11
N LEU A 17 20.24 6.84 -6.53
CA LEU A 17 19.03 6.00 -6.52
C LEU A 17 19.24 4.67 -7.30
N TYR A 18 20.27 4.60 -8.14
CA TYR A 18 20.64 3.42 -8.94
C TYR A 18 21.20 2.23 -8.12
N HIS A 19 21.35 2.38 -6.80
CA HIS A 19 21.90 1.33 -5.91
C HIS A 19 20.98 0.97 -4.74
N LEU A 20 19.72 1.43 -4.73
CA LEU A 20 18.80 1.12 -3.64
C LEU A 20 18.17 -0.29 -3.73
N GLY A 21 18.68 -1.16 -4.61
CA GLY A 21 18.19 -2.53 -4.73
C GLY A 21 16.79 -2.66 -5.31
N VAL A 22 16.19 -3.83 -5.15
CA VAL A 22 14.85 -4.16 -5.65
C VAL A 22 13.78 -3.50 -4.76
N ILE A 23 12.73 -2.98 -5.38
CA ILE A 23 11.49 -2.60 -4.71
C ILE A 23 10.32 -3.21 -5.47
N ARG A 24 9.36 -3.76 -4.74
CA ARG A 24 8.19 -4.41 -5.31
C ARG A 24 6.93 -4.04 -4.52
N LEU A 25 5.87 -3.61 -5.22
CA LEU A 25 4.55 -3.46 -4.61
C LEU A 25 4.08 -4.84 -4.14
N ARG A 26 3.87 -5.01 -2.85
CA ARG A 26 3.48 -6.28 -2.27
C ARG A 26 2.07 -6.28 -1.72
N GLN A 27 1.65 -5.17 -1.13
CA GLN A 27 0.37 -5.08 -0.49
C GLN A 27 -0.22 -3.68 -0.63
N VAL A 28 -1.52 -3.60 -0.88
CA VAL A 28 -2.31 -2.38 -0.83
C VAL A 28 -3.32 -2.49 0.29
N VAL A 29 -3.51 -1.40 1.05
CA VAL A 29 -4.40 -1.39 2.21
C VAL A 29 -5.53 -0.40 2.00
N ILE A 30 -6.75 -0.87 2.21
CA ILE A 30 -8.00 -0.10 2.18
C ILE A 30 -8.49 0.06 3.61
N ALA A 31 -8.74 1.31 4.04
CA ALA A 31 -9.48 1.55 5.27
C ALA A 31 -10.98 1.47 5.00
N ALA A 32 -11.72 0.75 5.84
CA ALA A 32 -13.17 0.61 5.75
C ALA A 32 -13.82 0.81 7.13
N ARG A 33 -15.05 1.36 7.16
CA ARG A 33 -15.82 1.45 8.43
C ARG A 33 -16.39 0.11 8.84
N ASN A 34 -16.68 -0.76 7.89
CA ASN A 34 -17.21 -2.10 8.11
C ASN A 34 -16.34 -3.12 7.38
N LEU A 35 -15.56 -3.87 8.15
CA LEU A 35 -14.63 -4.88 7.65
C LEU A 35 -15.36 -5.97 6.86
N GLU A 36 -16.41 -6.54 7.46
CA GLU A 36 -17.12 -7.69 6.92
C GLU A 36 -17.76 -7.34 5.57
N ALA A 37 -18.44 -6.18 5.48
CA ALA A 37 -19.08 -5.75 4.24
C ALA A 37 -18.06 -5.51 3.12
N ALA A 38 -16.88 -4.97 3.42
CA ALA A 38 -15.81 -4.76 2.44
C ALA A 38 -15.23 -6.09 1.95
N VAL A 39 -14.95 -7.00 2.89
CA VAL A 39 -14.41 -8.34 2.59
C VAL A 39 -15.41 -9.16 1.77
N ASP A 40 -16.68 -9.17 2.15
CA ASP A 40 -17.74 -9.89 1.44
C ASP A 40 -17.85 -9.43 -0.03
N ARG A 41 -17.71 -8.12 -0.29
CA ARG A 41 -17.71 -7.59 -1.65
C ARG A 41 -16.50 -8.09 -2.45
N LEU A 42 -15.30 -8.04 -1.88
CA LEU A 42 -14.07 -8.54 -2.54
C LEU A 42 -14.15 -10.05 -2.82
N CYS A 43 -14.65 -10.83 -1.86
CA CYS A 43 -14.81 -12.27 -2.01
C CYS A 43 -15.90 -12.63 -3.04
N THR A 44 -17.01 -11.88 -3.08
CA THR A 44 -18.12 -12.16 -3.99
C THR A 44 -17.78 -11.76 -5.42
N ASP A 45 -17.29 -10.54 -5.63
CA ASP A 45 -17.14 -9.95 -6.96
C ASP A 45 -15.85 -10.43 -7.66
N LEU A 46 -14.75 -10.61 -6.89
CA LEU A 46 -13.43 -10.99 -7.42
C LEU A 46 -12.99 -12.41 -7.05
N LYS A 47 -13.83 -13.17 -6.34
CA LYS A 47 -13.53 -14.52 -5.85
C LYS A 47 -12.25 -14.60 -5.02
N LEU A 48 -11.86 -13.48 -4.39
CA LEU A 48 -10.73 -13.43 -3.47
C LEU A 48 -11.02 -14.28 -2.22
N ARG A 49 -9.96 -14.74 -1.58
CA ARG A 49 -10.05 -15.51 -0.34
C ARG A 49 -9.24 -14.83 0.75
N VAL A 50 -9.83 -14.74 1.93
CA VAL A 50 -9.11 -14.30 3.13
C VAL A 50 -8.08 -15.38 3.47
N CYS A 51 -6.81 -14.98 3.54
CA CYS A 51 -5.71 -15.86 3.94
C CYS A 51 -5.30 -15.65 5.40
N PHE A 52 -5.53 -14.45 5.95
CA PHE A 52 -5.11 -14.14 7.30
C PHE A 52 -5.91 -12.97 7.91
N ASN A 53 -6.08 -13.02 9.23
CA ASN A 53 -6.49 -11.89 10.06
C ASN A 53 -5.36 -11.69 11.06
N ASP A 54 -4.61 -10.59 10.93
CA ASP A 54 -3.45 -10.33 11.77
C ASP A 54 -3.86 -9.72 13.11
N PRO A 55 -3.65 -10.42 14.23
CA PRO A 55 -3.96 -9.85 15.55
C PRO A 55 -3.04 -8.67 15.92
N GLY A 56 -1.87 -8.56 15.28
CA GLY A 56 -0.89 -7.50 15.55
C GLY A 56 -1.41 -6.10 15.22
N VAL A 57 -2.33 -5.96 14.26
CA VAL A 57 -2.88 -4.64 13.90
C VAL A 57 -3.74 -4.03 15.03
N SER A 58 -4.07 -4.81 16.07
CA SER A 58 -4.76 -4.32 17.26
C SER A 58 -3.95 -3.28 18.04
N GLU A 59 -2.63 -3.26 17.90
CA GLU A 59 -1.77 -2.21 18.48
C GLU A 59 -2.08 -0.81 17.90
N PHE A 60 -2.61 -0.75 16.67
CA PHE A 60 -3.08 0.48 16.02
C PHE A 60 -4.57 0.77 16.25
N GLY A 61 -5.24 -0.04 17.09
CA GLY A 61 -6.69 0.03 17.32
C GLY A 61 -7.52 -0.44 16.13
N LEU A 62 -6.98 -1.36 15.33
CA LEU A 62 -7.60 -1.88 14.11
C LEU A 62 -7.84 -3.40 14.21
N HIS A 63 -8.71 -3.89 13.36
CA HIS A 63 -8.77 -5.28 12.93
C HIS A 63 -8.71 -5.31 11.39
N ASN A 64 -8.36 -6.46 10.82
CA ASN A 64 -8.11 -6.57 9.39
C ASN A 64 -8.53 -7.91 8.81
N ALA A 65 -8.50 -7.96 7.48
CA ALA A 65 -8.47 -9.20 6.70
C ALA A 65 -7.53 -9.00 5.51
N LEU A 66 -6.65 -9.97 5.28
CA LEU A 66 -5.76 -10.02 4.13
C LEU A 66 -6.32 -11.02 3.11
N LEU A 67 -6.38 -10.57 1.84
CA LEU A 67 -6.85 -11.36 0.72
C LEU A 67 -5.73 -11.47 -0.32
N THR A 68 -5.52 -12.69 -0.83
CA THR A 68 -4.46 -12.95 -1.82
C THR A 68 -4.86 -12.55 -3.24
N VAL A 69 -3.92 -11.94 -3.97
CA VAL A 69 -3.98 -11.66 -5.40
C VAL A 69 -2.67 -12.15 -6.01
N GLY A 70 -2.63 -13.43 -6.41
CA GLY A 70 -1.36 -14.10 -6.69
C GLY A 70 -0.47 -14.12 -5.44
N ASP A 71 0.74 -13.61 -5.54
CA ASP A 71 1.65 -13.44 -4.41
C ASP A 71 1.68 -12.01 -3.82
N GLN A 72 0.68 -11.19 -4.16
CA GLN A 72 0.42 -9.86 -3.60
C GLN A 72 -0.88 -9.89 -2.77
N PHE A 73 -1.17 -8.79 -2.07
CA PHE A 73 -2.26 -8.77 -1.10
C PHE A 73 -3.09 -7.48 -1.19
N ILE A 74 -4.40 -7.65 -1.05
CA ILE A 74 -5.31 -6.58 -0.66
C ILE A 74 -5.63 -6.79 0.80
N GLU A 75 -5.33 -5.81 1.63
CA GLU A 75 -5.73 -5.78 3.03
C GLU A 75 -6.88 -4.79 3.21
N VAL A 76 -7.86 -5.20 3.99
CA VAL A 76 -8.87 -4.28 4.52
C VAL A 76 -8.65 -4.13 6.01
N VAL A 77 -8.53 -2.88 6.48
CA VAL A 77 -8.44 -2.54 7.91
C VAL A 77 -9.68 -1.77 8.33
N SER A 78 -10.14 -2.00 9.57
CA SER A 78 -11.27 -1.27 10.14
C SER A 78 -10.99 -0.89 11.60
N PRO A 79 -11.37 0.33 12.03
CA PRO A 79 -11.21 0.75 13.42
C PRO A 79 -12.04 -0.08 14.40
N ILE A 80 -11.41 -0.54 15.49
CA ILE A 80 -12.07 -1.14 16.65
C ILE A 80 -12.08 -0.21 17.87
N THR A 81 -11.30 0.88 17.80
CA THR A 81 -11.27 1.92 18.83
C THR A 81 -11.45 3.29 18.18
N ASN A 82 -11.84 4.27 19.01
CA ASN A 82 -11.96 5.64 18.54
C ASN A 82 -10.59 6.27 18.25
N ASN A 83 -10.57 7.27 17.38
CA ASN A 83 -9.40 8.11 17.09
C ASN A 83 -8.18 7.36 16.53
N THR A 84 -8.38 6.27 15.81
CA THR A 84 -7.33 5.60 15.03
C THR A 84 -6.91 6.45 13.83
N ALA A 85 -5.71 6.19 13.26
CA ALA A 85 -5.27 6.87 12.05
C ALA A 85 -6.21 6.58 10.86
N ALA A 86 -6.66 5.34 10.71
CA ALA A 86 -7.64 4.95 9.69
C ALA A 86 -8.99 5.64 9.91
N GLY A 87 -9.50 5.67 11.15
CA GLY A 87 -10.77 6.34 11.47
C GLY A 87 -10.73 7.84 11.16
N ARG A 88 -9.66 8.54 11.57
CA ARG A 88 -9.48 9.97 11.22
C ARG A 88 -9.38 10.21 9.71
N LEU A 89 -8.79 9.28 8.95
CA LEU A 89 -8.75 9.38 7.49
C LEU A 89 -10.15 9.25 6.89
N LEU A 90 -10.92 8.22 7.30
CA LEU A 90 -12.29 8.00 6.86
C LEU A 90 -13.18 9.22 7.16
N ASP A 91 -13.04 9.82 8.35
CA ASP A 91 -13.79 11.03 8.73
C ASP A 91 -13.42 12.24 7.87
N ARG A 92 -12.12 12.48 7.67
CA ARG A 92 -11.60 13.58 6.84
C ARG A 92 -12.04 13.44 5.38
N ARG A 93 -12.01 12.22 4.85
CA ARG A 93 -12.45 11.90 3.48
C ARG A 93 -13.98 11.81 3.35
N ARG A 94 -14.72 11.76 4.46
CA ARG A 94 -16.17 11.50 4.51
C ARG A 94 -16.53 10.24 3.74
N ALA A 95 -15.78 9.18 3.96
CA ALA A 95 -15.84 7.94 3.22
C ALA A 95 -16.22 6.77 4.13
N ASP A 96 -16.85 5.76 3.54
CA ASP A 96 -17.00 4.45 4.16
C ASP A 96 -15.81 3.55 3.85
N MET A 97 -15.15 3.76 2.68
CA MET A 97 -13.91 3.09 2.30
C MET A 97 -12.99 4.04 1.52
N THR A 98 -11.69 3.99 1.78
CA THR A 98 -10.69 4.82 1.09
C THR A 98 -9.32 4.15 1.06
N ALA A 99 -8.45 4.55 0.12
CA ALA A 99 -7.05 4.18 0.09
C ALA A 99 -6.36 4.60 1.40
N TYR A 100 -5.53 3.71 1.97
CA TYR A 100 -4.92 3.95 3.27
C TYR A 100 -3.40 3.80 3.26
N MET A 101 -2.88 2.67 2.79
CA MET A 101 -1.46 2.35 2.89
C MET A 101 -0.98 1.57 1.67
N VAL A 102 0.31 1.70 1.38
CA VAL A 102 1.05 0.92 0.37
C VAL A 102 2.24 0.27 1.05
N MET A 103 2.45 -1.03 0.82
CA MET A 103 3.54 -1.77 1.40
C MET A 103 4.42 -2.35 0.30
N PHE A 104 5.71 -2.04 0.38
CA PHE A 104 6.72 -2.49 -0.58
C PHE A 104 7.65 -3.51 0.06
N GLU A 105 7.86 -4.60 -0.64
CA GLU A 105 8.99 -5.50 -0.37
C GLU A 105 10.27 -4.87 -0.90
N VAL A 106 11.31 -4.85 -0.08
CA VAL A 106 12.64 -4.35 -0.41
C VAL A 106 13.70 -5.37 -0.02
N ASP A 107 14.82 -5.38 -0.72
CA ASP A 107 15.96 -6.28 -0.46
C ASP A 107 17.03 -5.68 0.46
N ASP A 108 17.06 -4.36 0.64
CA ASP A 108 17.96 -3.65 1.55
C ASP A 108 17.22 -2.50 2.26
N LEU A 109 16.59 -2.83 3.38
CA LEU A 109 15.82 -1.86 4.18
C LEU A 109 16.73 -0.79 4.79
N ASP A 110 17.94 -1.16 5.24
CA ASP A 110 18.83 -0.23 5.92
C ASP A 110 19.37 0.84 4.97
N ALA A 111 19.73 0.46 3.74
CA ALA A 111 20.14 1.41 2.71
C ALA A 111 19.00 2.38 2.36
N ARG A 112 17.78 1.88 2.24
CA ARG A 112 16.59 2.71 1.94
C ARG A 112 16.29 3.69 3.07
N ILE A 113 16.25 3.22 4.32
CA ILE A 113 16.00 4.09 5.49
C ILE A 113 17.09 5.14 5.61
N SER A 114 18.36 4.78 5.42
CA SER A 114 19.47 5.74 5.44
C SER A 114 19.31 6.83 4.36
N ALA A 115 18.78 6.50 3.19
CA ALA A 115 18.51 7.48 2.14
C ALA A 115 17.32 8.40 2.51
N LEU A 116 16.26 7.84 3.10
CA LEU A 116 15.08 8.59 3.54
C LEU A 116 15.39 9.52 4.71
N ASP A 117 16.22 9.08 5.67
CA ASP A 117 16.67 9.92 6.79
C ASP A 117 17.45 11.15 6.29
N ARG A 118 18.34 10.98 5.29
CA ARG A 118 19.03 12.12 4.65
C ARG A 118 18.05 13.08 3.97
N ALA A 119 16.92 12.56 3.46
CA ALA A 119 15.84 13.36 2.90
C ALA A 119 14.87 13.92 3.97
N GLN A 120 15.16 13.71 5.25
CA GLN A 120 14.33 14.13 6.39
C GLN A 120 12.91 13.53 6.40
N VAL A 121 12.73 12.35 5.79
CA VAL A 121 11.49 11.58 5.88
C VAL A 121 11.51 10.75 7.16
N ARG A 122 10.56 11.01 8.03
CA ARG A 122 10.48 10.36 9.35
C ARG A 122 9.93 8.96 9.25
N THR A 123 10.51 8.02 10.00
CA THR A 123 9.90 6.74 10.34
C THR A 123 8.98 6.92 11.55
N VAL A 124 7.72 6.48 11.46
CA VAL A 124 6.72 6.62 12.53
C VAL A 124 6.39 5.30 13.22
N TRP A 125 6.79 4.19 12.64
CA TRP A 125 6.69 2.85 13.24
C TRP A 125 7.84 1.99 12.74
N SER A 126 8.33 1.11 13.60
CA SER A 126 9.38 0.14 13.31
C SER A 126 9.03 -1.20 13.92
N GLY A 127 9.05 -2.26 13.13
CA GLY A 127 8.91 -3.64 13.56
C GLY A 127 10.09 -4.47 13.10
N ASP A 128 10.76 -5.15 14.02
CA ASP A 128 11.86 -6.06 13.74
C ASP A 128 11.49 -7.45 14.29
N TYR A 129 11.08 -8.34 13.41
CA TYR A 129 10.70 -9.72 13.70
C TYR A 129 11.68 -10.69 13.04
N PRO A 130 11.76 -11.97 13.50
CA PRO A 130 12.77 -12.91 12.98
C PRO A 130 12.79 -13.11 11.47
N ALA A 131 11.64 -12.94 10.79
CA ALA A 131 11.56 -13.19 9.36
C ALA A 131 11.01 -12.02 8.55
N ILE A 132 10.80 -10.86 9.17
CA ILE A 132 10.45 -9.62 8.45
C ILE A 132 10.77 -8.40 9.30
N ARG A 133 11.35 -7.36 8.68
CA ARG A 133 11.52 -6.05 9.27
C ARG A 133 10.72 -5.04 8.49
N GLY A 134 10.01 -4.13 9.17
CA GLY A 134 9.16 -3.13 8.53
C GLY A 134 9.37 -1.73 9.09
N ARG A 135 9.18 -0.71 8.24
CA ARG A 135 9.25 0.72 8.60
C ARG A 135 8.12 1.48 7.95
N HIS A 136 7.25 2.10 8.74
CA HIS A 136 6.23 2.99 8.23
C HIS A 136 6.76 4.41 8.14
N LEU A 137 6.64 5.01 6.97
CA LEU A 137 7.04 6.39 6.72
C LEU A 137 5.91 7.36 7.09
N HIS A 138 6.28 8.54 7.58
CA HIS A 138 5.31 9.55 7.99
C HIS A 138 4.55 10.10 6.78
N PRO A 139 3.21 9.94 6.70
CA PRO A 139 2.43 10.33 5.52
C PRO A 139 2.44 11.84 5.24
N GLY A 140 2.69 12.66 6.26
CA GLY A 140 2.84 14.11 6.07
C GLY A 140 4.15 14.54 5.41
N ASP A 141 5.16 13.65 5.38
CA ASP A 141 6.45 13.96 4.77
C ASP A 141 6.49 13.53 3.29
N ILE A 142 5.76 12.47 2.94
CA ILE A 142 5.75 11.91 1.58
C ILE A 142 4.46 12.19 0.81
N GLY A 143 3.34 12.42 1.49
CA GLY A 143 2.02 12.62 0.88
C GLY A 143 1.39 11.32 0.33
N GLY A 144 0.13 11.41 -0.09
CA GLY A 144 -0.61 10.35 -0.77
C GLY A 144 -1.15 9.25 0.15
N ALA A 145 -0.29 8.44 0.73
CA ALA A 145 -0.65 7.32 1.60
C ALA A 145 0.42 7.10 2.67
N ILE A 146 0.14 6.26 3.66
CA ILE A 146 1.18 5.67 4.50
C ILE A 146 1.97 4.67 3.62
N VAL A 147 3.30 4.74 3.66
CA VAL A 147 4.17 3.77 3.00
C VAL A 147 4.82 2.89 4.06
N SER A 148 4.81 1.58 3.84
CA SER A 148 5.69 0.64 4.52
C SER A 148 6.78 0.15 3.58
N LEU A 149 8.01 0.11 4.08
CA LEU A 149 9.12 -0.59 3.46
C LEU A 149 9.43 -1.82 4.30
N ASP A 150 9.33 -2.99 3.69
CA ASP A 150 9.39 -4.26 4.42
C ASP A 150 10.40 -5.19 3.76
N GLN A 151 11.33 -5.69 4.57
CA GLN A 151 12.32 -6.67 4.15
C GLN A 151 12.01 -8.02 4.78
N PRO A 152 11.39 -8.95 4.04
CA PRO A 152 11.19 -10.30 4.52
C PRO A 152 12.48 -11.14 4.37
N GLU A 153 12.61 -12.17 5.22
CA GLU A 153 13.67 -13.17 5.16
C GLU A 153 13.05 -14.59 5.18
N PRO A 154 13.18 -15.36 4.09
CA PRO A 154 13.75 -15.00 2.79
C PRO A 154 12.85 -14.03 2.01
N LEU A 155 13.41 -13.35 1.00
CA LEU A 155 12.64 -12.52 0.07
C LEU A 155 11.47 -13.32 -0.52
N GLY A 156 10.30 -12.68 -0.63
CA GLY A 156 9.07 -13.30 -1.10
C GLY A 156 8.26 -14.01 -0.02
N SER A 157 8.76 -14.21 1.22
CA SER A 157 8.03 -14.96 2.25
C SER A 157 6.81 -14.22 2.82
N TRP A 158 6.86 -12.91 2.96
CA TRP A 158 5.78 -12.00 3.37
C TRP A 158 4.98 -12.42 4.61
N GLN A 159 5.61 -12.37 5.75
CA GLN A 159 5.00 -12.82 7.02
C GLN A 159 3.77 -12.04 7.48
N TRP A 160 3.59 -10.79 7.00
CA TRP A 160 2.38 -10.02 7.29
C TRP A 160 1.09 -10.71 6.84
N ALA A 161 1.17 -11.59 5.82
CA ALA A 161 0.03 -12.38 5.35
C ALA A 161 -0.16 -13.70 6.11
N GLY A 162 0.54 -13.88 7.24
CA GLY A 162 0.47 -15.09 8.06
C GLY A 162 1.26 -16.28 7.49
N PRO A 163 1.30 -17.39 8.23
CA PRO A 163 2.20 -18.51 7.89
C PRO A 163 1.67 -19.38 6.74
N ALA A 164 0.43 -19.24 6.32
CA ALA A 164 -0.26 -20.17 5.43
C ALA A 164 -0.94 -19.48 4.23
N TRP A 165 -0.41 -18.37 3.72
CA TRP A 165 -1.02 -17.66 2.60
C TRP A 165 -0.80 -18.35 1.24
N THR A 166 0.31 -19.06 1.04
CA THR A 166 0.70 -19.68 -0.25
C THR A 166 -0.35 -20.60 -0.86
N PRO A 167 -1.11 -21.43 -0.10
CA PRO A 167 -2.18 -22.24 -0.68
C PRO A 167 -3.40 -21.44 -1.18
N HIS A 168 -3.46 -20.14 -0.92
CA HIS A 168 -4.59 -19.28 -1.28
C HIS A 168 -4.31 -18.41 -2.53
N THR A 169 -3.18 -18.61 -3.21
CA THR A 169 -2.75 -17.79 -4.37
C THR A 169 -3.55 -18.07 -5.64
N ASP A 170 -4.20 -19.22 -5.74
CA ASP A 170 -5.03 -19.57 -6.89
C ASP A 170 -6.33 -18.77 -6.89
N ASN A 171 -6.47 -17.86 -7.85
CA ASN A 171 -7.69 -17.11 -8.07
C ASN A 171 -8.12 -17.23 -9.53
N THR A 172 -9.42 -17.39 -9.76
CA THR A 172 -9.99 -17.62 -11.11
C THR A 172 -10.36 -16.33 -11.83
N VAL A 173 -10.28 -15.18 -11.18
CA VAL A 173 -10.71 -13.89 -11.72
C VAL A 173 -9.53 -12.93 -11.89
N VAL A 174 -8.61 -12.89 -10.90
CA VAL A 174 -7.48 -11.96 -10.89
C VAL A 174 -6.17 -12.68 -10.57
N ALA A 175 -5.08 -12.26 -11.22
CA ALA A 175 -3.76 -12.89 -11.11
C ALA A 175 -2.74 -12.05 -10.33
N ALA A 176 -2.81 -10.72 -10.42
CA ALA A 176 -1.84 -9.81 -9.82
C ALA A 176 -2.42 -8.41 -9.62
N ILE A 177 -1.79 -7.60 -8.77
CA ILE A 177 -1.99 -6.17 -8.71
C ILE A 177 -1.08 -5.52 -9.77
N ALA A 178 -1.67 -5.03 -10.85
CA ALA A 178 -0.95 -4.42 -11.97
C ALA A 178 -0.55 -2.97 -11.67
N GLY A 179 -1.34 -2.26 -10.85
CA GLY A 179 -1.07 -0.88 -10.50
C GLY A 179 -1.97 -0.35 -9.38
N TYR A 180 -1.56 0.78 -8.81
CA TYR A 180 -2.36 1.49 -7.82
C TYR A 180 -2.31 2.99 -8.09
N THR A 181 -3.45 3.59 -8.40
CA THR A 181 -3.62 5.04 -8.55
C THR A 181 -4.28 5.59 -7.30
N ILE A 182 -3.59 6.49 -6.60
CA ILE A 182 -4.03 7.06 -5.32
C ILE A 182 -4.54 8.48 -5.55
N ALA A 183 -5.75 8.77 -5.09
CA ALA A 183 -6.31 10.11 -5.12
C ALA A 183 -5.67 10.98 -4.03
N THR A 184 -5.17 12.16 -4.42
CA THR A 184 -4.51 13.13 -3.54
C THR A 184 -4.80 14.56 -3.97
N ASP A 185 -4.65 15.52 -3.06
CA ASP A 185 -4.95 16.94 -3.34
C ASP A 185 -3.88 17.61 -4.23
N ASP A 186 -2.64 17.09 -4.25
CA ASP A 186 -1.56 17.57 -5.11
C ASP A 186 -0.79 16.38 -5.71
N PRO A 187 -1.30 15.77 -6.79
CA PRO A 187 -0.67 14.62 -7.42
C PRO A 187 0.72 14.91 -8.00
N ALA A 188 0.97 16.14 -8.45
CA ALA A 188 2.26 16.50 -9.03
C ALA A 188 3.36 16.58 -7.96
N ALA A 189 3.09 17.22 -6.83
CA ALA A 189 4.05 17.29 -5.72
C ALA A 189 4.31 15.90 -5.12
N VAL A 190 3.26 15.09 -4.91
CA VAL A 190 3.40 13.74 -4.38
C VAL A 190 4.16 12.83 -5.35
N THR A 191 3.87 12.89 -6.66
CA THR A 191 4.61 12.14 -7.69
C THR A 191 6.10 12.51 -7.66
N THR A 192 6.41 13.80 -7.58
CA THR A 192 7.81 14.26 -7.50
C THR A 192 8.50 13.70 -6.26
N MET A 193 7.86 13.79 -5.09
CA MET A 193 8.42 13.28 -3.83
C MET A 193 8.66 11.77 -3.89
N TRP A 194 7.68 10.98 -4.34
CA TRP A 194 7.81 9.53 -4.46
C TRP A 194 8.85 9.11 -5.50
N SER A 195 8.97 9.87 -6.61
CA SER A 195 10.00 9.64 -7.62
C SER A 195 11.41 9.81 -7.06
N LEU A 196 11.63 10.90 -6.32
CA LEU A 196 12.92 11.17 -5.66
C LEU A 196 13.32 10.09 -4.65
N MET A 197 12.35 9.42 -4.03
CA MET A 197 12.57 8.34 -3.07
C MET A 197 12.57 6.94 -3.71
N GLY A 198 12.39 6.84 -5.04
CA GLY A 198 12.33 5.56 -5.73
C GLY A 198 11.11 4.69 -5.35
N LEU A 199 9.99 5.32 -5.01
CA LEU A 199 8.77 4.66 -4.52
C LEU A 199 7.66 4.52 -5.58
N LEU A 200 7.86 4.98 -6.83
CA LEU A 200 6.82 4.95 -7.87
C LEU A 200 6.60 3.58 -8.54
N HIS A 201 7.07 2.50 -7.95
CA HIS A 201 6.87 1.17 -8.51
C HIS A 201 5.38 0.80 -8.57
N CYS A 202 4.80 0.76 -9.77
CA CYS A 202 3.37 0.47 -10.02
C CYS A 202 2.38 1.41 -9.29
N VAL A 203 2.84 2.55 -8.73
CA VAL A 203 1.98 3.52 -8.04
C VAL A 203 1.95 4.83 -8.81
N ARG A 204 0.76 5.41 -8.94
CA ARG A 204 0.48 6.70 -9.59
C ARG A 204 -0.41 7.54 -8.70
N PHE A 205 -0.48 8.84 -8.98
CA PHE A 205 -1.32 9.79 -8.24
C PHE A 205 -2.26 10.53 -9.19
N THR A 206 -3.46 10.84 -8.71
CA THR A 206 -4.46 11.60 -9.46
C THR A 206 -5.17 12.59 -8.54
N ASP A 207 -5.68 13.67 -9.10
CA ASP A 207 -6.65 14.53 -8.43
C ASP A 207 -8.01 13.83 -8.31
N GLY A 208 -8.86 14.33 -7.42
CA GLY A 208 -10.20 13.81 -7.23
C GLY A 208 -10.37 12.98 -5.95
N ALA A 209 -11.50 12.30 -5.84
CA ALA A 209 -11.90 11.62 -4.61
C ALA A 209 -11.64 10.12 -4.61
N LYS A 210 -11.41 9.51 -5.79
CA LYS A 210 -11.36 8.05 -5.93
C LYS A 210 -9.99 7.56 -6.32
N SER A 211 -9.52 6.56 -5.58
CA SER A 211 -8.34 5.77 -5.90
C SER A 211 -8.73 4.54 -6.74
N GLU A 212 -7.79 4.00 -7.51
CA GLU A 212 -8.03 2.83 -8.35
C GLU A 212 -6.93 1.78 -8.18
N ILE A 213 -7.33 0.52 -7.94
CA ILE A 213 -6.44 -0.64 -7.94
C ILE A 213 -6.67 -1.36 -9.27
N GLU A 214 -5.63 -1.47 -10.08
CA GLU A 214 -5.64 -2.23 -11.32
C GLU A 214 -5.25 -3.69 -11.03
N LEU A 215 -6.10 -4.62 -11.42
CA LEU A 215 -5.90 -6.06 -11.22
C LEU A 215 -5.77 -6.76 -12.57
N THR A 216 -4.73 -7.55 -12.76
CA THR A 216 -4.58 -8.36 -13.96
C THR A 216 -5.66 -9.44 -13.98
N ALA A 217 -6.53 -9.42 -14.98
CA ALA A 217 -7.56 -10.44 -15.16
C ALA A 217 -6.94 -11.79 -15.61
N THR A 218 -7.45 -12.90 -15.08
CA THR A 218 -7.05 -14.24 -15.52
C THR A 218 -7.70 -14.63 -16.86
N ASP A 219 -8.87 -14.05 -17.18
CA ASP A 219 -9.61 -14.23 -18.42
C ASP A 219 -9.87 -12.89 -19.09
N ARG A 220 -9.60 -12.81 -20.41
CA ARG A 220 -9.87 -11.61 -21.21
C ARG A 220 -11.33 -11.18 -21.19
N GLY A 221 -12.27 -12.09 -20.95
CA GLY A 221 -13.70 -11.78 -20.80
C GLY A 221 -14.00 -10.93 -19.57
N ASN A 222 -13.13 -10.89 -18.59
CA ASN A 222 -13.26 -10.07 -17.37
C ASN A 222 -12.58 -8.69 -17.47
N VAL A 223 -11.79 -8.44 -18.52
CA VAL A 223 -11.12 -7.15 -18.72
C VAL A 223 -12.15 -6.03 -18.86
N GLY A 224 -11.94 -4.94 -18.13
CA GLY A 224 -12.86 -3.80 -18.07
C GLY A 224 -13.90 -3.89 -16.96
N GLN A 225 -14.03 -5.03 -16.26
CA GLN A 225 -14.90 -5.14 -15.10
C GLN A 225 -14.44 -4.15 -14.00
N LEU A 226 -15.41 -3.53 -13.35
CA LEU A 226 -15.22 -2.58 -12.24
C LEU A 226 -15.94 -3.07 -10.99
N VAL A 227 -15.22 -3.05 -9.86
CA VAL A 227 -15.80 -3.24 -8.53
C VAL A 227 -15.62 -1.94 -7.75
N ALA A 228 -16.71 -1.22 -7.53
CA ALA A 228 -16.70 0.04 -6.79
C ALA A 228 -16.88 -0.21 -5.29
N LEU A 229 -15.94 0.28 -4.49
CA LEU A 229 -15.94 0.25 -3.04
C LEU A 229 -15.82 1.70 -2.52
N ASP A 230 -16.89 2.47 -2.64
CA ASP A 230 -16.96 3.89 -2.27
C ASP A 230 -15.85 4.73 -2.95
N GLN A 231 -14.80 5.13 -2.24
CA GLN A 231 -13.68 5.91 -2.80
C GLN A 231 -12.53 5.06 -3.36
N VAL A 232 -12.71 3.75 -3.45
CA VAL A 232 -11.76 2.84 -4.11
C VAL A 232 -12.50 2.08 -5.21
N THR A 233 -11.91 2.05 -6.41
CA THR A 233 -12.40 1.22 -7.51
C THR A 233 -11.34 0.17 -7.82
N LEU A 234 -11.76 -1.08 -8.01
CA LEU A 234 -10.90 -2.13 -8.55
C LEU A 234 -11.26 -2.33 -10.00
N ARG A 235 -10.27 -2.23 -10.89
CA ARG A 235 -10.42 -2.39 -12.33
C ARG A 235 -9.65 -3.61 -12.81
N LEU A 236 -10.29 -4.49 -13.57
CA LEU A 236 -9.63 -5.61 -14.22
C LEU A 236 -9.03 -5.16 -15.57
N VAL A 237 -7.73 -5.39 -15.74
CA VAL A 237 -6.93 -5.01 -16.91
C VAL A 237 -6.32 -6.23 -17.59
#